data_3e4706239a45c45f07e91c4e30cab740
#
_entry.id   3e4706239a45c45f07e91c4e30cab740
#
_cell.length_a   1.000
_cell.length_b   1.000
_cell.length_c   1.000
_cell.angle_alpha   90.00
_cell.angle_beta   90.00
_cell.angle_gamma   90.00
#
_symmetry.space_group_name_H-M   'P 1'
#
loop_
_entity.id
_entity.type
_entity.pdbx_description
1 polymer ?
#
loop_
_entity_poly.entity_id
_entity_poly.type
_entity_poly.pdbx_seq_one_letter_code
_entity_poly.pdbx_strand_id
1 'polypeptide(L)'
;MIELIPQEETAMMLPQDDALDLHADVIQMGEILFRMGKMISSMERRMEELEAKQKQITACHDDVKRLNDLINIRTREMCMKYQLTDPGDERAIRSAIKKDIKKRYGIKDLHDVPEVALMAVQKQIDRWTDIRLIMKRRALQQEQGP
;
A
#
# COMPACT_ATOMS: atom_id res chain seq x y z
N MET A 1 -23.34 66.31 31.20
CA MET A 1 -23.55 66.48 29.76
C MET A 1 -22.26 66.63 28.98
N ILE A 2 -21.30 67.32 29.51
CA ILE A 2 -19.99 67.53 28.87
C ILE A 2 -19.19 66.29 28.73
N GLU A 3 -19.39 65.31 29.62
CA GLU A 3 -18.67 64.06 29.66
C GLU A 3 -18.99 63.06 28.52
N LEU A 4 -20.15 63.22 27.88
CA LEU A 4 -20.61 62.34 26.81
C LEU A 4 -19.95 62.65 25.47
N ILE A 5 -19.53 63.87 25.23
CA ILE A 5 -18.94 64.31 23.94
C ILE A 5 -17.54 63.69 23.71
N PRO A 6 -16.61 63.70 24.67
CA PRO A 6 -15.30 63.08 24.46
C PRO A 6 -15.36 61.54 24.28
N GLN A 7 -16.37 60.87 24.88
CA GLN A 7 -16.54 59.44 24.72
C GLN A 7 -17.02 59.05 23.33
N GLU A 8 -17.89 59.87 22.73
CA GLU A 8 -18.34 59.65 21.37
C GLU A 8 -17.24 59.84 20.33
N GLU A 9 -16.39 60.84 20.51
CA GLU A 9 -15.25 61.08 19.64
C GLU A 9 -14.23 59.99 19.72
N THR A 10 -13.96 59.45 20.88
CA THR A 10 -13.03 58.34 21.11
C THR A 10 -13.56 57.04 20.45
N ALA A 11 -14.86 56.81 20.54
CA ALA A 11 -15.49 55.63 19.93
C ALA A 11 -15.49 55.68 18.40
N MET A 12 -15.50 56.87 17.79
CA MET A 12 -15.41 57.01 16.33
C MET A 12 -13.99 56.81 15.79
N MET A 13 -12.95 57.12 16.51
CA MET A 13 -11.57 56.96 16.08
C MET A 13 -11.06 55.52 16.13
N LEU A 14 -11.39 54.78 17.15
CA LEU A 14 -10.95 53.38 17.34
C LEU A 14 -11.34 52.43 16.20
N PRO A 15 -12.56 52.47 15.64
CA PRO A 15 -12.93 51.53 14.58
C PRO A 15 -12.17 51.74 13.25
N GLN A 16 -11.64 52.91 12.98
CA GLN A 16 -10.89 53.17 11.74
C GLN A 16 -9.50 52.54 11.77
N ASP A 17 -8.80 52.64 12.88
CA ASP A 17 -7.49 52.02 13.06
C ASP A 17 -7.59 50.48 13.08
N ASP A 18 -8.60 49.95 13.76
CA ASP A 18 -8.88 48.53 13.78
C ASP A 18 -9.21 47.97 12.38
N ALA A 19 -9.94 48.72 11.57
CA ALA A 19 -10.28 48.33 10.22
C ALA A 19 -9.05 48.26 9.30
N LEU A 20 -8.09 49.19 9.44
CA LEU A 20 -6.84 49.19 8.70
C LEU A 20 -5.93 48.02 9.11
N ASP A 21 -5.84 47.74 10.42
CA ASP A 21 -5.08 46.63 10.93
C ASP A 21 -5.68 45.30 10.50
N LEU A 22 -7.00 45.14 10.54
CA LEU A 22 -7.70 43.97 10.05
C LEU A 22 -7.46 43.72 8.56
N HIS A 23 -7.41 44.80 7.76
CA HIS A 23 -7.15 44.69 6.32
C HIS A 23 -5.72 44.21 6.06
N ALA A 24 -4.74 44.73 6.78
CA ALA A 24 -3.35 44.28 6.71
C ALA A 24 -3.21 42.83 7.16
N ASP A 25 -3.89 42.43 8.23
CA ASP A 25 -3.90 41.06 8.72
C ASP A 25 -4.52 40.08 7.72
N VAL A 26 -5.60 40.45 7.06
CA VAL A 26 -6.24 39.66 6.01
C VAL A 26 -5.28 39.41 4.84
N ILE A 27 -4.53 40.45 4.42
CA ILE A 27 -3.53 40.33 3.35
C ILE A 27 -2.41 39.38 3.77
N GLN A 28 -1.91 39.50 4.99
CA GLN A 28 -0.88 38.57 5.53
C GLN A 28 -1.38 37.15 5.59
N MET A 29 -2.61 36.93 6.05
CA MET A 29 -3.22 35.60 6.08
C MET A 29 -3.34 35.02 4.68
N GLY A 30 -3.73 35.82 3.71
CA GLY A 30 -3.81 35.41 2.30
C GLY A 30 -2.46 34.96 1.75
N GLU A 31 -1.39 35.73 2.05
CA GLU A 31 -0.02 35.35 1.65
C GLU A 31 0.45 34.05 2.31
N ILE A 32 0.18 33.89 3.61
CA ILE A 32 0.52 32.68 4.35
C ILE A 32 -0.21 31.47 3.76
N LEU A 33 -1.50 31.58 3.50
CA LEU A 33 -2.31 30.54 2.90
C LEU A 33 -1.80 30.16 1.50
N PHE A 34 -1.40 31.16 0.71
CA PHE A 34 -0.84 30.92 -0.61
C PHE A 34 0.49 30.16 -0.55
N ARG A 35 1.38 30.54 0.36
CA ARG A 35 2.65 29.83 0.61
C ARG A 35 2.42 28.41 1.10
N MET A 36 1.48 28.24 2.03
CA MET A 36 1.10 26.93 2.53
C MET A 36 0.54 26.05 1.41
N GLY A 37 -0.29 26.58 0.54
CA GLY A 37 -0.81 25.86 -0.63
C GLY A 37 0.30 25.40 -1.56
N LYS A 38 1.30 26.24 -1.83
CA LYS A 38 2.48 25.86 -2.62
C LYS A 38 3.31 24.78 -1.95
N MET A 39 3.50 24.86 -0.63
CA MET A 39 4.23 23.85 0.14
C MET A 39 3.52 22.51 0.10
N ILE A 40 2.20 22.49 0.28
CA ILE A 40 1.39 21.27 0.21
C ILE A 40 1.50 20.64 -1.17
N SER A 41 1.36 21.42 -2.25
CA SER A 41 1.51 20.92 -3.63
C SER A 41 2.90 20.33 -3.88
N SER A 42 3.94 20.98 -3.37
CA SER A 42 5.32 20.48 -3.46
C SER A 42 5.50 19.17 -2.69
N MET A 43 4.92 19.06 -1.49
CA MET A 43 4.95 17.85 -0.68
C MET A 43 4.21 16.71 -1.34
N GLU A 44 3.02 16.96 -1.90
CA GLU A 44 2.24 15.98 -2.66
C GLU A 44 3.04 15.42 -3.83
N ARG A 45 3.70 16.29 -4.60
CA ARG A 45 4.55 15.87 -5.72
C ARG A 45 5.71 15.00 -5.26
N ARG A 46 6.37 15.39 -4.15
CA ARG A 46 7.47 14.58 -3.57
C ARG A 46 6.98 13.22 -3.10
N MET A 47 5.80 13.17 -2.50
CA MET A 47 5.19 11.91 -2.07
C MET A 47 4.88 11.01 -3.27
N GLU A 48 4.32 11.56 -4.35
CA GLU A 48 4.08 10.82 -5.59
C GLU A 48 5.37 10.28 -6.20
N GLU A 49 6.43 11.10 -6.23
CA GLU A 49 7.75 10.67 -6.72
C GLU A 49 8.34 9.55 -5.86
N LEU A 50 8.22 9.65 -4.53
CA LEU A 50 8.68 8.62 -3.61
C LEU A 50 7.88 7.32 -3.77
N GLU A 51 6.56 7.41 -3.91
CA GLU A 51 5.71 6.25 -4.18
C GLU A 51 6.07 5.58 -5.49
N ALA A 52 6.33 6.36 -6.55
CA ALA A 52 6.76 5.84 -7.84
C ALA A 52 8.12 5.13 -7.72
N LYS A 53 9.07 5.70 -6.96
CA LYS A 53 10.36 5.06 -6.70
C LYS A 53 10.21 3.78 -5.89
N GLN A 54 9.33 3.76 -4.87
CA GLN A 54 9.08 2.56 -4.08
C GLN A 54 8.49 1.43 -4.93
N LYS A 55 7.64 1.75 -5.90
CA LYS A 55 7.10 0.77 -6.83
C LYS A 55 8.17 0.20 -7.77
N GLN A 56 9.25 0.94 -8.02
CA GLN A 56 10.37 0.47 -8.83
C GLN A 56 11.34 -0.43 -8.07
N ILE A 57 11.34 -0.36 -6.72
CA ILE A 57 12.16 -1.23 -5.89
C ILE A 57 11.50 -2.61 -5.84
N THR A 58 12.17 -3.59 -6.41
CA THR A 58 11.70 -4.97 -6.45
C THR A 58 12.42 -5.84 -5.42
N ALA A 59 11.91 -7.05 -5.21
CA ALA A 59 12.47 -8.01 -4.29
C ALA A 59 13.94 -8.31 -4.61
N CYS A 60 14.80 -8.28 -3.60
CA CYS A 60 16.20 -8.70 -3.75
C CYS A 60 16.28 -10.23 -3.80
N HIS A 61 17.48 -10.75 -4.11
CA HIS A 61 17.73 -12.19 -4.21
C HIS A 61 17.33 -12.94 -2.92
N ASP A 62 17.66 -12.39 -1.76
CA ASP A 62 17.33 -13.00 -0.46
C ASP A 62 15.81 -13.03 -0.22
N ASP A 63 15.10 -11.99 -0.62
CA ASP A 63 13.64 -11.93 -0.53
C ASP A 63 12.98 -13.00 -1.41
N VAL A 64 13.47 -13.16 -2.64
CA VAL A 64 12.98 -14.19 -3.57
C VAL A 64 13.24 -15.59 -3.02
N LYS A 65 14.41 -15.81 -2.44
CA LYS A 65 14.76 -17.07 -1.80
C LYS A 65 13.80 -17.39 -0.64
N ARG A 66 13.50 -16.38 0.18
CA ARG A 66 12.52 -16.50 1.28
C ARG A 66 11.13 -16.86 0.76
N LEU A 67 10.68 -16.20 -0.30
CA LEU A 67 9.39 -16.49 -0.93
C LEU A 67 9.35 -17.93 -1.47
N ASN A 68 10.41 -18.39 -2.12
CA ASN A 68 10.51 -19.77 -2.60
C ASN A 68 10.47 -20.77 -1.45
N ASP A 69 11.15 -20.48 -0.35
CA ASP A 69 11.12 -21.33 0.84
C ASP A 69 9.71 -21.43 1.43
N LEU A 70 9.00 -20.30 1.52
CA LEU A 70 7.61 -20.27 1.98
C LEU A 70 6.68 -21.05 1.05
N ILE A 71 6.87 -20.93 -0.26
CA ILE A 71 6.12 -21.71 -1.26
C ILE A 71 6.35 -23.19 -1.06
N ASN A 72 7.60 -23.61 -0.84
CA ASN A 72 7.94 -25.01 -0.59
C ASN A 72 7.29 -25.54 0.70
N ILE A 73 7.34 -24.76 1.78
CA ILE A 73 6.69 -25.09 3.05
C ILE A 73 5.19 -25.27 2.85
N ARG A 74 4.54 -24.30 2.18
CA ARG A 74 3.10 -24.38 1.95
C ARG A 74 2.71 -25.55 1.06
N THR A 75 3.52 -25.84 0.04
CA THR A 75 3.34 -27.01 -0.83
C THR A 75 3.34 -28.30 -0.02
N ARG A 76 4.32 -28.46 0.88
CA ARG A 76 4.40 -29.63 1.74
C ARG A 76 3.21 -29.74 2.70
N GLU A 77 2.80 -28.63 3.30
CA GLU A 77 1.62 -28.57 4.17
C GLU A 77 0.37 -29.05 3.43
N MET A 78 0.17 -28.60 2.20
CA MET A 78 -0.97 -29.00 1.39
C MET A 78 -0.91 -30.49 1.00
N CYS A 79 0.25 -30.96 0.61
CA CYS A 79 0.45 -32.39 0.28
C CYS A 79 0.19 -33.26 1.49
N MET A 80 0.64 -32.88 2.65
CA MET A 80 0.41 -33.66 3.89
C MET A 80 -1.06 -33.63 4.29
N LYS A 81 -1.69 -32.45 4.24
CA LYS A 81 -3.09 -32.29 4.63
C LYS A 81 -4.04 -33.12 3.78
N TYR A 82 -3.79 -33.18 2.49
CA TYR A 82 -4.64 -33.91 1.53
C TYR A 82 -4.09 -35.26 1.08
N GLN A 83 -3.02 -35.73 1.73
CA GLN A 83 -2.39 -37.02 1.47
C GLN A 83 -1.94 -37.23 0.03
N LEU A 84 -1.36 -36.19 -0.56
CA LEU A 84 -0.78 -36.22 -1.90
C LEU A 84 0.67 -36.70 -1.81
N THR A 85 0.98 -37.85 -2.35
CA THR A 85 2.29 -38.52 -2.21
C THR A 85 3.12 -38.47 -3.48
N ASP A 86 2.53 -38.17 -4.63
CA ASP A 86 3.22 -38.14 -5.91
C ASP A 86 4.10 -36.86 -5.99
N PRO A 87 5.39 -36.97 -6.41
CA PRO A 87 6.22 -35.83 -6.69
C PRO A 87 5.62 -34.83 -7.72
N GLY A 88 4.80 -35.31 -8.65
CA GLY A 88 4.06 -34.50 -9.59
C GLY A 88 3.04 -33.58 -8.93
N ASP A 89 2.47 -34.01 -7.81
CA ASP A 89 1.52 -33.17 -7.02
C ASP A 89 2.23 -31.99 -6.39
N GLU A 90 3.41 -32.17 -5.83
CA GLU A 90 4.21 -31.07 -5.28
C GLU A 90 4.54 -30.04 -6.35
N ARG A 91 4.96 -30.49 -7.55
CA ARG A 91 5.26 -29.60 -8.67
C ARG A 91 4.02 -28.81 -9.10
N ALA A 92 2.88 -29.50 -9.19
CA ALA A 92 1.62 -28.87 -9.60
C ALA A 92 1.20 -27.77 -8.61
N ILE A 93 1.26 -28.05 -7.31
CA ILE A 93 0.90 -27.10 -6.26
C ILE A 93 1.87 -25.92 -6.24
N ARG A 94 3.17 -26.18 -6.29
CA ARG A 94 4.20 -25.14 -6.34
C ARG A 94 4.01 -24.21 -7.53
N SER A 95 3.77 -24.77 -8.71
CA SER A 95 3.51 -24.00 -9.93
C SER A 95 2.23 -23.18 -9.82
N ALA A 96 1.18 -23.73 -9.22
CA ALA A 96 -0.08 -23.04 -9.02
C ALA A 96 0.08 -21.85 -8.07
N ILE A 97 0.81 -22.00 -6.97
CA ILE A 97 1.08 -20.90 -6.04
C ILE A 97 1.83 -19.76 -6.76
N LYS A 98 2.90 -20.11 -7.49
CA LYS A 98 3.67 -19.12 -8.26
C LYS A 98 2.83 -18.43 -9.31
N LYS A 99 1.99 -19.17 -10.02
CA LYS A 99 1.10 -18.65 -11.06
C LYS A 99 0.09 -17.65 -10.47
N ASP A 100 -0.49 -17.96 -9.32
CA ASP A 100 -1.44 -17.09 -8.65
C ASP A 100 -0.80 -15.78 -8.20
N ILE A 101 0.44 -15.83 -7.69
CA ILE A 101 1.20 -14.63 -7.32
C ILE A 101 1.49 -13.79 -8.56
N LYS A 102 2.00 -14.40 -9.62
CA LYS A 102 2.32 -13.69 -10.87
C LYS A 102 1.09 -13.05 -11.49
N LYS A 103 -0.04 -13.74 -11.46
CA LYS A 103 -1.30 -13.23 -11.99
C LYS A 103 -1.82 -12.05 -11.18
N ARG A 104 -1.75 -12.11 -9.85
CA ARG A 104 -2.23 -11.04 -8.97
C ARG A 104 -1.48 -9.73 -9.17
N TYR A 105 -0.17 -9.79 -9.36
CA TYR A 105 0.69 -8.61 -9.51
C TYR A 105 1.04 -8.29 -10.96
N GLY A 106 0.58 -9.09 -11.92
CA GLY A 106 0.87 -8.88 -13.34
C GLY A 106 2.35 -8.97 -13.68
N ILE A 107 3.10 -9.83 -12.99
CA ILE A 107 4.55 -10.00 -13.14
C ILE A 107 4.88 -11.32 -13.81
N LYS A 108 6.07 -11.41 -14.40
CA LYS A 108 6.57 -12.63 -15.06
C LYS A 108 7.47 -13.47 -14.15
N ASP A 109 8.14 -12.84 -13.20
CA ASP A 109 9.09 -13.47 -12.29
C ASP A 109 8.89 -12.94 -10.87
N LEU A 110 9.22 -13.77 -9.87
CA LEU A 110 9.16 -13.37 -8.46
C LEU A 110 10.13 -12.22 -8.13
N HIS A 111 11.21 -12.07 -8.87
CA HIS A 111 12.11 -10.92 -8.76
C HIS A 111 11.44 -9.58 -9.07
N ASP A 112 10.34 -9.60 -9.81
CA ASP A 112 9.58 -8.41 -10.17
C ASP A 112 8.56 -8.00 -9.11
N VAL A 113 8.41 -8.77 -8.03
CA VAL A 113 7.53 -8.42 -6.91
C VAL A 113 8.01 -7.13 -6.26
N PRO A 114 7.16 -6.09 -6.15
CA PRO A 114 7.55 -4.88 -5.44
C PRO A 114 7.89 -5.17 -3.98
N GLU A 115 8.95 -4.55 -3.45
CA GLU A 115 9.36 -4.75 -2.07
C GLU A 115 8.23 -4.45 -1.09
N VAL A 116 7.42 -3.43 -1.37
CA VAL A 116 6.27 -3.05 -0.54
C VAL A 116 5.17 -4.12 -0.51
N ALA A 117 5.14 -5.02 -1.48
CA ALA A 117 4.15 -6.09 -1.58
C ALA A 117 4.61 -7.41 -0.95
N LEU A 118 5.86 -7.51 -0.50
CA LEU A 118 6.43 -8.76 0.03
C LEU A 118 5.61 -9.37 1.17
N MET A 119 5.18 -8.55 2.14
CA MET A 119 4.35 -9.05 3.25
C MET A 119 3.00 -9.56 2.78
N ALA A 120 2.37 -8.90 1.82
CA ALA A 120 1.12 -9.33 1.23
C ALA A 120 1.27 -10.65 0.47
N VAL A 121 2.38 -10.81 -0.25
CA VAL A 121 2.72 -12.07 -0.95
C VAL A 121 2.94 -13.19 0.04
N GLN A 122 3.66 -12.95 1.13
CA GLN A 122 3.86 -13.94 2.19
C GLN A 122 2.53 -14.43 2.78
N LYS A 123 1.61 -13.51 3.07
CA LYS A 123 0.27 -13.84 3.55
C LYS A 123 -0.53 -14.63 2.52
N GLN A 124 -0.41 -14.28 1.25
CA GLN A 124 -1.06 -15.00 0.15
C GLN A 124 -0.56 -16.46 0.09
N ILE A 125 0.74 -16.68 0.23
CA ILE A 125 1.34 -18.01 0.26
C ILE A 125 0.82 -18.80 1.46
N ASP A 126 0.84 -18.22 2.65
CA ASP A 126 0.41 -18.87 3.89
C ASP A 126 -1.07 -19.28 3.87
N ARG A 127 -1.89 -18.51 3.14
CA ARG A 127 -3.33 -18.75 3.03
C ARG A 127 -3.73 -19.45 1.74
N TRP A 128 -2.78 -19.79 0.88
CA TRP A 128 -3.07 -20.38 -0.41
C TRP A 128 -3.80 -21.71 -0.24
N THR A 129 -4.93 -21.84 -0.90
CA THR A 129 -5.71 -23.08 -0.98
C THR A 129 -6.46 -23.09 -2.31
N ASP A 130 -6.20 -24.08 -3.12
CA ASP A 130 -6.95 -24.33 -4.35
C ASP A 130 -7.56 -25.74 -4.28
N ILE A 131 -8.78 -25.78 -3.79
CA ILE A 131 -9.52 -27.03 -3.58
C ILE A 131 -9.74 -27.77 -4.90
N ARG A 132 -9.99 -27.03 -5.98
CA ARG A 132 -10.25 -27.65 -7.31
C ARG A 132 -9.01 -28.40 -7.80
N LEU A 133 -7.86 -27.78 -7.73
CA LEU A 133 -6.60 -28.40 -8.14
C LEU A 133 -6.29 -29.62 -7.26
N ILE A 134 -6.43 -29.47 -5.97
CA ILE A 134 -6.17 -30.53 -5.00
C ILE A 134 -7.08 -31.75 -5.25
N MET A 135 -8.37 -31.52 -5.46
CA MET A 135 -9.33 -32.58 -5.74
C MET A 135 -9.06 -33.28 -7.08
N LYS A 136 -8.67 -32.50 -8.09
CA LYS A 136 -8.26 -33.04 -9.39
C LYS A 136 -7.05 -33.95 -9.27
N ARG A 137 -6.02 -33.54 -8.53
CA ARG A 137 -4.81 -34.32 -8.31
C ARG A 137 -5.11 -35.59 -7.48
N ARG A 138 -5.98 -35.46 -6.49
CA ARG A 138 -6.40 -36.59 -5.67
C ARG A 138 -7.18 -37.63 -6.49
N ALA A 139 -8.04 -37.19 -7.39
CA ALA A 139 -8.77 -38.07 -8.31
C ALA A 139 -7.80 -38.82 -9.23
N LEU A 140 -6.77 -38.17 -9.77
CA LEU A 140 -5.74 -38.79 -10.59
C LEU A 140 -4.95 -39.85 -9.79
N GLN A 141 -4.66 -39.58 -8.54
CA GLN A 141 -3.96 -40.49 -7.67
C GLN A 141 -4.80 -41.76 -7.41
N GLN A 142 -6.11 -41.64 -7.24
CA GLN A 142 -7.01 -42.77 -7.08
C GLN A 142 -7.15 -43.59 -8.35
N GLU A 143 -7.12 -43.00 -9.52
CA GLU A 143 -7.13 -43.70 -10.81
C GLU A 143 -5.86 -44.50 -11.06
N GLN A 144 -4.72 -44.03 -10.55
CA GLN A 144 -3.43 -44.71 -10.67
C GLN A 144 -3.19 -45.75 -9.59
N GLY A 145 -4.05 -45.84 -8.58
CA GLY A 145 -3.99 -46.82 -7.53
C GLY A 145 -4.24 -48.25 -8.04
N PRO A 146 -3.70 -49.29 -7.38
CA PRO A 146 -3.89 -50.69 -7.77
C PRO A 146 -5.33 -51.14 -7.65
#